data_be1e249a5929f372764d0b3c70d91e62
#
_entry.id   be1e249a5929f372764d0b3c70d91e62
#
_cell.length_a   1.000
_cell.length_b   1.000
_cell.length_c   1.000
_cell.angle_alpha   90.00
_cell.angle_beta   90.00
_cell.angle_gamma   90.00
#
_symmetry.space_group_name_H-M   'P 1'
#
loop_
_entity.id
_entity.type
_entity.pdbx_description
1 polymer ?
#
loop_
_entity_poly.entity_id
_entity_poly.type
_entity_poly.pdbx_seq_one_letter_code
_entity_poly.pdbx_strand_id
1 'polypeptide(L)'
;MKYSGKIVLLSRAAYLPGRDDGFLRQLCDDRIELFCVLGVDAQAWEDALDWMCIGEDGQGQHCIVTTSHRDESLAQVIDFAQRFDTRMAHAVQVIER
;
A
#
# COMPACT_ATOMS: atom_id res chain seq x y z
N MET A 1 -1.53 -11.70 11.37
CA MET A 1 -1.69 -10.47 10.56
C MET A 1 -1.44 -9.24 11.40
N LYS A 2 -0.62 -8.34 10.91
CA LYS A 2 -0.25 -7.11 11.62
C LYS A 2 -0.99 -5.89 11.09
N TYR A 3 -1.37 -5.90 9.83
CA TYR A 3 -2.00 -4.76 9.16
C TYR A 3 -3.39 -5.12 8.63
N SER A 4 -4.25 -4.10 8.56
CA SER A 4 -5.55 -4.24 7.88
C SER A 4 -5.37 -4.55 6.40
N GLY A 5 -6.36 -5.15 5.78
CA GLY A 5 -6.35 -5.41 4.35
C GLY A 5 -6.48 -4.17 3.47
N LYS A 6 -6.78 -3.00 4.03
CA LYS A 6 -6.79 -1.71 3.32
C LYS A 6 -5.85 -0.74 4.01
N ILE A 7 -4.77 -0.36 3.34
CA ILE A 7 -3.75 0.55 3.88
C ILE A 7 -3.76 1.85 3.09
N VAL A 8 -3.80 2.97 3.81
CA VAL A 8 -3.54 4.30 3.26
C VAL A 8 -2.24 4.80 3.85
N LEU A 9 -1.23 4.98 3.02
CA LEU A 9 0.08 5.46 3.44
C LEU A 9 0.21 6.96 3.13
N LEU A 10 0.40 7.76 4.16
CA LEU A 10 0.78 9.16 4.01
C LEU A 10 2.30 9.24 4.10
N SER A 11 2.95 9.47 2.96
CA SER A 11 4.40 9.54 2.90
C SER A 11 4.87 10.98 3.06
N ARG A 12 5.63 11.25 4.11
CA ARG A 12 6.19 12.57 4.39
C ARG A 12 7.67 12.66 4.00
N ALA A 13 8.29 11.53 3.68
CA ALA A 13 9.69 11.45 3.32
C ALA A 13 9.87 10.51 2.14
N ALA A 14 11.04 10.59 1.48
CA ALA A 14 11.36 9.73 0.36
C ALA A 14 11.35 8.25 0.78
N TYR A 15 10.96 7.39 -0.15
CA TYR A 15 11.07 5.94 0.03
C TYR A 15 12.55 5.54 0.10
N LEU A 16 12.91 4.79 1.13
CA LEU A 16 14.28 4.30 1.33
C LEU A 16 14.25 2.79 1.51
N PRO A 17 14.77 2.01 0.55
CA PRO A 17 14.68 0.55 0.61
C PRO A 17 15.15 -0.06 1.92
N GLY A 18 16.31 0.37 2.43
CA GLY A 18 16.86 -0.16 3.68
C GLY A 18 15.99 0.08 4.90
N ARG A 19 15.22 1.18 4.89
CA ARG A 19 14.32 1.53 5.99
C ARG A 19 12.93 0.92 5.80
N ASP A 20 12.43 0.88 4.57
CA ASP A 20 11.02 0.68 4.29
C ASP A 20 10.67 -0.70 3.71
N ASP A 21 11.63 -1.45 3.18
CA ASP A 21 11.35 -2.74 2.57
C ASP A 21 10.77 -3.75 3.56
N GLY A 22 11.20 -3.72 4.80
CA GLY A 22 10.64 -4.60 5.84
C GLY A 22 9.15 -4.36 6.08
N PHE A 23 8.75 -3.08 6.08
CA PHE A 23 7.35 -2.71 6.18
C PHE A 23 6.54 -3.22 4.98
N LEU A 24 7.03 -2.99 3.76
CA LEU A 24 6.35 -3.44 2.54
C LEU A 24 6.25 -4.96 2.49
N ARG A 25 7.31 -5.66 2.89
CA ARG A 25 7.30 -7.12 2.95
C ARG A 25 6.23 -7.63 3.92
N GLN A 26 6.06 -6.95 5.05
CA GLN A 26 5.01 -7.32 6.01
C GLN A 26 3.63 -7.15 5.40
N LEU A 27 3.40 -6.10 4.60
CA LEU A 27 2.13 -5.94 3.88
C LEU A 27 1.87 -7.11 2.93
N CYS A 28 2.91 -7.56 2.21
CA CYS A 28 2.79 -8.74 1.36
C CYS A 28 2.47 -10.01 2.16
N ASP A 29 3.15 -10.19 3.29
CA ASP A 29 2.94 -11.37 4.16
C ASP A 29 1.53 -11.37 4.76
N ASP A 30 0.99 -10.20 5.07
CA ASP A 30 -0.36 -10.05 5.59
C ASP A 30 -1.42 -10.16 4.50
N ARG A 31 -1.01 -10.23 3.23
CA ARG A 31 -1.89 -10.36 2.07
C ARG A 31 -2.96 -9.28 2.04
N ILE A 32 -2.55 -8.03 2.23
CA ILE A 32 -3.48 -6.92 2.14
C ILE A 32 -4.06 -6.85 0.73
N GLU A 33 -5.24 -6.23 0.58
CA GLU A 33 -5.91 -6.18 -0.71
C GLU A 33 -5.76 -4.84 -1.41
N LEU A 34 -5.59 -3.75 -0.66
CA LEU A 34 -5.50 -2.40 -1.21
C LEU A 34 -4.41 -1.60 -0.52
N PHE A 35 -3.57 -0.95 -1.30
CA PHE A 35 -2.53 -0.05 -0.83
C PHE A 35 -2.63 1.27 -1.59
N CYS A 36 -3.07 2.32 -0.89
CA CYS A 36 -3.17 3.67 -1.45
C CYS A 36 -2.06 4.51 -0.84
N VAL A 37 -1.26 5.17 -1.66
CA VAL A 37 -0.18 6.02 -1.17
C VAL A 37 -0.33 7.44 -1.70
N LEU A 38 -0.12 8.42 -0.81
CA LEU A 38 -0.12 9.83 -1.16
C LEU A 38 1.09 10.49 -0.52
N GLY A 39 1.53 11.61 -1.09
CA GLY A 39 2.65 12.39 -0.58
C GLY A 39 3.94 12.13 -1.33
N VAL A 40 5.05 12.24 -0.61
CA VAL A 40 6.40 12.18 -1.21
C VAL A 40 6.69 10.78 -1.74
N ASP A 41 7.21 10.70 -2.95
CA ASP A 41 7.60 9.43 -3.60
C ASP A 41 6.46 8.41 -3.72
N ALA A 42 5.22 8.86 -3.83
CA ALA A 42 4.07 7.95 -3.92
C ALA A 42 4.27 6.86 -4.98
N GLN A 43 4.75 7.23 -6.16
CA GLN A 43 4.98 6.28 -7.25
C GLN A 43 6.08 5.25 -6.88
N ALA A 44 7.12 5.69 -6.20
CA ALA A 44 8.21 4.79 -5.79
C ALA A 44 7.71 3.75 -4.77
N TRP A 45 6.85 4.15 -3.83
CA TRP A 45 6.22 3.24 -2.89
C TRP A 45 5.36 2.20 -3.60
N GLU A 46 4.55 2.65 -4.56
CA GLU A 46 3.68 1.77 -5.34
C GLU A 46 4.49 0.76 -6.13
N ASP A 47 5.52 1.23 -6.84
CA ASP A 47 6.38 0.36 -7.66
C ASP A 47 7.11 -0.67 -6.79
N ALA A 48 7.61 -0.27 -5.63
CA ALA A 48 8.32 -1.17 -4.74
C ALA A 48 7.42 -2.30 -4.22
N LEU A 49 6.18 -1.97 -3.85
CA LEU A 49 5.24 -2.98 -3.37
C LEU A 49 4.82 -3.92 -4.51
N ASP A 50 4.55 -3.37 -5.69
CA ASP A 50 4.21 -4.18 -6.87
C ASP A 50 5.31 -5.19 -7.18
N TRP A 51 6.56 -4.74 -7.14
CA TRP A 51 7.71 -5.60 -7.39
C TRP A 51 7.80 -6.74 -6.37
N MET A 52 7.57 -6.44 -5.09
CA MET A 52 7.56 -7.46 -4.03
C MET A 52 6.42 -8.46 -4.19
N CYS A 53 5.25 -8.00 -4.63
CA CYS A 53 4.08 -8.86 -4.84
C CYS A 53 4.28 -9.88 -5.95
N ILE A 54 5.02 -9.50 -7.01
CA ILE A 54 5.30 -10.40 -8.13
C ILE A 54 6.21 -11.55 -7.69
N GLY A 55 7.11 -11.30 -6.73
CA GLY A 55 8.09 -12.30 -6.28
C GLY A 55 9.24 -12.49 -7.25
N GLU A 56 10.23 -13.27 -6.85
CA GLU A 56 11.44 -13.46 -7.63
C GLU A 56 11.21 -14.23 -8.93
N ASP A 57 10.22 -15.10 -8.96
CA ASP A 57 9.91 -15.94 -10.13
C ASP A 57 8.80 -15.37 -11.01
N GLY A 58 8.28 -14.20 -10.68
CA GLY A 58 7.18 -13.58 -11.42
C GLY A 58 5.83 -14.27 -11.23
N GLN A 59 5.71 -15.19 -10.29
CA GLN A 59 4.49 -15.96 -10.03
C GLN A 59 3.83 -15.57 -8.72
N GLY A 60 3.65 -14.27 -8.49
CA GLY A 60 2.97 -13.81 -7.30
C GLY A 60 1.59 -14.45 -7.15
N GLN A 61 1.35 -15.09 -6.01
CA GLN A 61 0.09 -15.77 -5.74
C GLN A 61 -0.99 -14.83 -5.23
N HIS A 62 -0.61 -13.62 -4.87
CA HIS A 62 -1.51 -12.62 -4.32
C HIS A 62 -1.20 -11.27 -4.94
N CYS A 63 -2.21 -10.65 -5.53
CA CYS A 63 -2.08 -9.30 -6.08
C CYS A 63 -2.69 -8.30 -5.13
N ILE A 64 -1.88 -7.29 -4.75
CA ILE A 64 -2.36 -6.13 -4.02
C ILE A 64 -2.66 -5.04 -5.06
N VAL A 65 -3.86 -4.45 -4.99
CA VAL A 65 -4.16 -3.30 -5.83
C VAL A 65 -3.44 -2.09 -5.23
N THR A 66 -2.59 -1.45 -6.02
CA THR A 66 -1.83 -0.29 -5.58
C THR A 66 -2.29 0.95 -6.34
N THR A 67 -2.44 2.05 -5.62
CA THR A 67 -2.83 3.33 -6.21
C THR A 67 -1.96 4.45 -5.64
N SER A 68 -1.62 5.42 -6.48
CA SER A 68 -0.90 6.63 -6.03
C SER A 68 -1.78 7.85 -6.26
N HIS A 69 -1.76 8.78 -5.30
CA HIS A 69 -2.64 9.94 -5.28
C HIS A 69 -1.82 11.20 -5.09
N ARG A 70 -1.63 11.97 -6.17
CA ARG A 70 -0.76 13.15 -6.13
C ARG A 70 -1.44 14.41 -5.61
N ASP A 71 -2.68 14.64 -6.04
CA ASP A 71 -3.37 15.91 -5.82
C ASP A 71 -4.59 15.76 -4.91
N GLU A 72 -4.73 14.63 -4.25
CA GLU A 72 -5.85 14.37 -3.37
C GLU A 72 -5.45 14.57 -1.91
N SER A 73 -6.40 15.01 -1.10
CA SER A 73 -6.21 15.11 0.34
C SER A 73 -6.26 13.72 0.99
N LEU A 74 -5.74 13.63 2.21
CA LEU A 74 -5.82 12.39 2.99
C LEU A 74 -7.28 11.94 3.14
N ALA A 75 -8.20 12.87 3.42
CA ALA A 75 -9.61 12.55 3.57
C ALA A 75 -10.20 11.95 2.28
N GLN A 76 -9.82 12.47 1.13
CA GLN A 76 -10.27 11.94 -0.15
C GLN A 76 -9.74 10.53 -0.41
N VAL A 77 -8.49 10.28 -0.07
CA VAL A 77 -7.87 8.95 -0.24
C VAL A 77 -8.49 7.94 0.71
N ILE A 78 -8.78 8.32 1.94
CA ILE A 78 -9.47 7.46 2.90
C ILE A 78 -10.86 7.10 2.37
N ASP A 79 -11.61 8.09 1.85
CA ASP A 79 -12.93 7.85 1.28
C ASP A 79 -12.85 6.89 0.09
N PHE A 80 -11.87 7.09 -0.79
CA PHE A 80 -11.63 6.19 -1.92
C PHE A 80 -11.40 4.75 -1.43
N ALA A 81 -10.54 4.59 -0.42
CA ALA A 81 -10.21 3.26 0.12
C ALA A 81 -11.42 2.59 0.78
N GLN A 82 -12.25 3.37 1.50
CA GLN A 82 -13.45 2.84 2.14
C GLN A 82 -14.46 2.31 1.12
N ARG A 83 -14.56 2.96 -0.03
CA ARG A 83 -15.49 2.59 -1.11
C ARG A 83 -14.95 1.52 -2.04
N PHE A 84 -13.66 1.25 -1.98
CA PHE A 84 -13.03 0.28 -2.87
C PHE A 84 -13.46 -1.13 -2.48
N ASP A 85 -13.96 -1.89 -3.47
CA ASP A 85 -14.41 -3.27 -3.24
C ASP A 85 -13.23 -4.22 -3.13
N THR A 86 -13.18 -4.97 -2.03
CA THR A 86 -12.20 -6.03 -1.80
C THR A 86 -12.95 -7.33 -1.53
N ARG A 87 -12.22 -8.45 -1.56
CA ARG A 87 -12.83 -9.76 -1.31
C ARG A 87 -13.48 -9.84 0.06
N MET A 88 -12.82 -9.25 1.04
CA MET A 88 -13.30 -9.23 2.43
C MET A 88 -13.44 -7.78 2.87
N ALA A 89 -14.34 -7.55 3.82
CA ALA A 89 -14.48 -6.23 4.41
C ALA A 89 -13.28 -5.92 5.29
N HIS A 90 -12.69 -4.74 5.12
CA HIS A 90 -11.55 -4.27 5.90
C HIS A 90 -11.77 -2.85 6.34
N ALA A 91 -11.41 -2.54 7.57
CA ALA A 91 -11.31 -1.15 8.01
C ALA A 91 -10.07 -0.52 7.35
N VAL A 92 -10.18 0.75 6.98
CA VAL A 92 -9.04 1.49 6.43
C VAL A 92 -8.07 1.82 7.57
N GLN A 93 -6.81 1.45 7.39
CA GLN A 93 -5.74 1.78 8.33
C GLN A 93 -4.82 2.82 7.71
N VAL A 94 -4.64 3.94 8.39
CA VAL A 94 -3.75 5.02 7.92
C VAL A 94 -2.39 4.87 8.60
N ILE A 95 -1.33 4.91 7.81
CA ILE A 95 0.04 4.82 8.29
C ILE A 95 0.79 6.05 7.76
N GLU A 96 1.60 6.68 8.60
CA GLU A 96 2.47 7.79 8.21
C GLU A 96 3.93 7.34 8.19
N ARG A 97 4.65 7.82 7.18
CA ARG A 97 6.08 7.54 7.06
C ARG A 97 6.89 8.73 6.58
#